data_9d0c74bdd9564bbd8e1721e84b92e104
#
_entry.id   9d0c74bdd9564bbd8e1721e84b92e104
#
_cell.length_a   1.000
_cell.length_b   1.000
_cell.length_c   1.000
_cell.angle_alpha   90.00
_cell.angle_beta   90.00
_cell.angle_gamma   90.00
#
_symmetry.space_group_name_H-M   'P 1'
#
loop_
_entity.id
_entity.type
_entity.pdbx_description
1 polymer ?
#
loop_
_entity_poly.entity_id
_entity_poly.type
_entity_poly.pdbx_seq_one_letter_code
_entity_poly.pdbx_strand_id
1 'polypeptide(L)'
;MCWSGEASTVLAATGIAGAAYSALKRNPEPLALWVCLLYFASMEALQAVSYSVLDQCDSPLNQMMTLFGYLHIAFQPFFINSVALYFMPKDAARKVAPITYAACFVGAIAMLVQLYPFNWAGHCQIGRPLCGEFLCTVHGEWHLAWLVPTNGIGNSMADNAWLGRGFLSYPLTAFLLPALIGSWRFTLFSYVAGPFVAALTTNNINEWPAVWCLFSIGLVLAIIKTPLRHHLHVGDPWWVMVGKWRAARKLAAARPAVPEPIVAAAPEPVAEAPPAE
;
A
#
# COMPACT_ATOMS: atom_id res chain seq x y z
N MET A 1 -20.11 -20.76 -1.15
CA MET A 1 -18.86 -20.21 -1.72
C MET A 1 -19.09 -19.91 -3.20
N CYS A 2 -18.77 -18.70 -3.65
CA CYS A 2 -19.01 -18.28 -5.05
C CYS A 2 -17.76 -18.40 -5.94
N TRP A 3 -16.58 -18.65 -5.37
CA TRP A 3 -15.31 -18.82 -6.05
C TRP A 3 -14.86 -20.29 -6.05
N SER A 4 -13.97 -20.69 -6.96
CA SER A 4 -13.53 -22.08 -7.10
C SER A 4 -12.03 -22.19 -7.43
N GLY A 5 -11.46 -23.39 -7.29
CA GLY A 5 -10.08 -23.67 -7.65
C GLY A 5 -9.81 -23.47 -9.15
N GLU A 6 -10.77 -23.81 -10.02
CA GLU A 6 -10.68 -23.55 -11.46
C GLU A 6 -10.61 -22.06 -11.76
N ALA A 7 -11.44 -21.26 -11.08
CA ALA A 7 -11.43 -19.80 -11.24
C ALA A 7 -10.08 -19.19 -10.80
N SER A 8 -9.55 -19.60 -9.65
CA SER A 8 -8.21 -19.20 -9.19
C SER A 8 -7.10 -19.66 -10.15
N THR A 9 -7.22 -20.86 -10.74
CA THR A 9 -6.27 -21.36 -11.73
C THR A 9 -6.28 -20.50 -13.01
N VAL A 10 -7.46 -20.16 -13.53
CA VAL A 10 -7.59 -19.30 -14.72
C VAL A 10 -7.05 -17.90 -14.42
N LEU A 11 -7.33 -17.35 -13.25
CA LEU A 11 -6.85 -16.03 -12.86
C LEU A 11 -5.33 -16.01 -12.65
N ALA A 12 -4.77 -17.04 -12.00
CA ALA A 12 -3.33 -17.20 -11.87
C ALA A 12 -2.65 -17.27 -13.24
N ALA A 13 -3.15 -18.11 -14.15
CA ALA A 13 -2.62 -18.23 -15.50
C ALA A 13 -2.71 -16.89 -16.28
N THR A 14 -3.82 -16.17 -16.15
CA THR A 14 -4.01 -14.85 -16.76
C THR A 14 -3.00 -13.82 -16.18
N GLY A 15 -2.81 -13.80 -14.89
CA GLY A 15 -1.87 -12.92 -14.23
C GLY A 15 -0.41 -13.22 -14.61
N ILE A 16 -0.02 -14.50 -14.62
CA ILE A 16 1.33 -14.95 -15.04
C ILE A 16 1.57 -14.60 -16.50
N ALA A 17 0.63 -14.92 -17.41
CA ALA A 17 0.74 -14.57 -18.82
C ALA A 17 0.81 -13.06 -19.04
N GLY A 18 0.00 -12.28 -18.32
CA GLY A 18 0.02 -10.82 -18.33
C GLY A 18 1.35 -10.24 -17.85
N ALA A 19 1.94 -10.80 -16.80
CA ALA A 19 3.25 -10.40 -16.28
C ALA A 19 4.36 -10.74 -17.30
N ALA A 20 4.37 -11.96 -17.82
CA ALA A 20 5.33 -12.40 -18.85
C ALA A 20 5.24 -11.53 -20.10
N TYR A 21 4.04 -11.28 -20.62
CA TYR A 21 3.84 -10.37 -21.75
C TYR A 21 4.36 -8.97 -21.46
N SER A 22 4.07 -8.43 -20.27
CA SER A 22 4.49 -7.08 -19.86
C SER A 22 6.01 -6.97 -19.73
N ALA A 23 6.68 -8.03 -19.31
CA ALA A 23 8.13 -8.09 -19.17
C ALA A 23 8.86 -8.29 -20.52
N LEU A 24 8.29 -9.08 -21.43
CA LEU A 24 8.97 -9.57 -22.63
C LEU A 24 8.65 -8.80 -23.92
N LYS A 25 7.61 -7.93 -23.91
CA LYS A 25 7.28 -7.13 -25.08
C LYS A 25 8.43 -6.17 -25.47
N ARG A 26 8.47 -5.72 -26.73
CA ARG A 26 9.52 -4.85 -27.29
C ARG A 26 9.84 -3.62 -26.43
N ASN A 27 8.82 -3.03 -25.81
CA ASN A 27 8.95 -1.94 -24.82
C ASN A 27 8.38 -2.46 -23.48
N PRO A 28 9.22 -3.05 -22.62
CA PRO A 28 8.76 -3.63 -21.38
C PRO A 28 8.06 -2.62 -20.46
N GLU A 29 7.06 -3.10 -19.74
CA GLU A 29 6.47 -2.30 -18.66
C GLU A 29 7.47 -2.09 -17.52
N PRO A 30 7.31 -1.05 -16.70
CA PRO A 30 8.12 -0.86 -15.50
C PRO A 30 8.16 -2.12 -14.63
N LEU A 31 9.36 -2.44 -14.14
CA LEU A 31 9.62 -3.62 -13.32
C LEU A 31 8.62 -3.76 -12.17
N ALA A 32 8.33 -2.65 -11.46
CA ALA A 32 7.39 -2.63 -10.34
C ALA A 32 6.00 -3.17 -10.69
N LEU A 33 5.51 -2.90 -11.91
CA LEU A 33 4.16 -3.31 -12.33
C LEU A 33 4.09 -4.81 -12.64
N TRP A 34 4.97 -5.33 -13.51
CA TRP A 34 4.86 -6.74 -13.88
C TRP A 34 5.35 -7.69 -12.78
N VAL A 35 6.31 -7.29 -11.94
CA VAL A 35 6.71 -8.07 -10.77
C VAL A 35 5.59 -8.11 -9.72
N CYS A 36 4.90 -6.98 -9.49
CA CYS A 36 3.74 -6.95 -8.62
C CYS A 36 2.60 -7.84 -9.14
N LEU A 37 2.33 -7.79 -10.45
CA LEU A 37 1.34 -8.66 -11.08
C LEU A 37 1.68 -10.14 -10.92
N LEU A 38 2.96 -10.52 -11.15
CA LEU A 38 3.43 -11.89 -10.97
C LEU A 38 3.28 -12.33 -9.52
N TYR A 39 3.59 -11.45 -8.57
CA TYR A 39 3.45 -11.72 -7.14
C TYR A 39 2.00 -12.04 -6.76
N PHE A 40 1.03 -11.21 -7.15
CA PHE A 40 -0.38 -11.50 -6.89
C PHE A 40 -0.88 -12.75 -7.64
N ALA A 41 -0.41 -12.98 -8.85
CA ALA A 41 -0.74 -14.19 -9.60
C ALA A 41 -0.20 -15.47 -8.92
N SER A 42 0.96 -15.39 -8.25
CA SER A 42 1.49 -16.53 -7.48
C SER A 42 0.62 -16.86 -6.26
N MET A 43 -0.05 -15.86 -5.65
CA MET A 43 -1.03 -16.11 -4.59
C MET A 43 -2.25 -16.86 -5.12
N GLU A 44 -2.77 -16.49 -6.28
CA GLU A 44 -3.89 -17.21 -6.89
C GLU A 44 -3.52 -18.65 -7.27
N ALA A 45 -2.28 -18.88 -7.72
CA ALA A 45 -1.78 -20.23 -7.96
C ALA A 45 -1.72 -21.06 -6.66
N LEU A 46 -1.28 -20.46 -5.56
CA LEU A 46 -1.29 -21.07 -4.24
C LEU A 46 -2.71 -21.38 -3.77
N GLN A 47 -3.65 -20.45 -3.94
CA GLN A 47 -5.05 -20.64 -3.59
C GLN A 47 -5.70 -21.73 -4.45
N ALA A 48 -5.38 -21.82 -5.74
CA ALA A 48 -5.87 -22.89 -6.61
C ALA A 48 -5.48 -24.29 -6.07
N VAL A 49 -4.24 -24.43 -5.57
CA VAL A 49 -3.81 -25.68 -4.88
C VAL A 49 -4.56 -25.86 -3.57
N SER A 50 -4.75 -24.79 -2.78
CA SER A 50 -5.46 -24.85 -1.50
C SER A 50 -6.88 -25.38 -1.64
N TYR A 51 -7.56 -25.08 -2.76
CA TYR A 51 -8.91 -25.60 -3.04
C TYR A 51 -9.00 -27.12 -3.07
N SER A 52 -7.91 -27.83 -3.41
CA SER A 52 -7.90 -29.30 -3.43
C SER A 52 -7.87 -29.95 -2.05
N VAL A 53 -7.57 -29.18 -1.01
CA VAL A 53 -7.40 -29.64 0.38
C VAL A 53 -8.15 -28.79 1.39
N LEU A 54 -9.17 -28.04 0.96
CA LEU A 54 -9.99 -27.21 1.85
C LEU A 54 -10.59 -28.05 2.99
N ASP A 55 -10.61 -27.45 4.20
CA ASP A 55 -11.12 -28.05 5.44
C ASP A 55 -10.37 -29.32 5.92
N GLN A 56 -9.33 -29.75 5.20
CA GLN A 56 -8.50 -30.87 5.62
C GLN A 56 -7.38 -30.39 6.54
N CYS A 57 -7.73 -29.93 7.75
CA CYS A 57 -6.80 -29.26 8.67
C CYS A 57 -5.64 -30.15 9.15
N ASP A 58 -5.83 -31.49 9.11
CA ASP A 58 -4.78 -32.47 9.41
C ASP A 58 -3.86 -32.77 8.22
N SER A 59 -4.19 -32.26 7.03
CA SER A 59 -3.40 -32.44 5.82
C SER A 59 -2.14 -31.56 5.85
N PRO A 60 -0.93 -32.14 5.74
CA PRO A 60 0.31 -31.36 5.62
C PRO A 60 0.28 -30.38 4.44
N LEU A 61 -0.40 -30.74 3.35
CA LEU A 61 -0.52 -29.86 2.18
C LEU A 61 -1.39 -28.63 2.50
N ASN A 62 -2.52 -28.80 3.21
CA ASN A 62 -3.35 -27.68 3.62
C ASN A 62 -2.56 -26.73 4.54
N GLN A 63 -1.89 -27.27 5.57
CA GLN A 63 -1.08 -26.49 6.50
C GLN A 63 0.06 -25.74 5.79
N MET A 64 0.74 -26.40 4.85
CA MET A 64 1.82 -25.78 4.06
C MET A 64 1.29 -24.65 3.17
N MET A 65 0.16 -24.84 2.49
CA MET A 65 -0.45 -23.80 1.65
C MET A 65 -0.94 -22.62 2.49
N THR A 66 -1.50 -22.88 3.67
CA THR A 66 -1.90 -21.84 4.63
C THR A 66 -0.67 -21.02 5.10
N LEU A 67 0.41 -21.69 5.45
CA LEU A 67 1.65 -21.01 5.84
C LEU A 67 2.22 -20.15 4.69
N PHE A 68 2.25 -20.68 3.48
CA PHE A 68 2.71 -19.90 2.31
C PHE A 68 1.80 -18.72 2.02
N GLY A 69 0.48 -18.86 2.20
CA GLY A 69 -0.46 -17.74 2.12
C GLY A 69 -0.14 -16.64 3.13
N TYR A 70 0.11 -17.02 4.38
CA TYR A 70 0.52 -16.09 5.42
C TYR A 70 1.85 -15.39 5.11
N LEU A 71 2.86 -16.14 4.66
CA LEU A 71 4.14 -15.57 4.25
C LEU A 71 3.99 -14.61 3.08
N HIS A 72 3.16 -14.96 2.10
CA HIS A 72 2.85 -14.08 0.98
C HIS A 72 2.24 -12.76 1.47
N ILE A 73 1.28 -12.80 2.39
CA ILE A 73 0.70 -11.57 2.96
C ILE A 73 1.77 -10.76 3.71
N ALA A 74 2.64 -11.41 4.48
CA ALA A 74 3.69 -10.72 5.24
C ALA A 74 4.66 -9.92 4.34
N PHE A 75 4.98 -10.43 3.15
CA PHE A 75 5.89 -9.78 2.20
C PHE A 75 5.16 -8.90 1.15
N GLN A 76 3.85 -8.95 1.07
CA GLN A 76 3.06 -8.19 0.10
C GLN A 76 3.31 -6.67 0.12
N PRO A 77 3.57 -6.00 1.28
CA PRO A 77 3.87 -4.57 1.32
C PRO A 77 5.07 -4.15 0.48
N PHE A 78 6.06 -5.02 0.24
CA PHE A 78 7.19 -4.71 -0.64
C PHE A 78 6.74 -4.43 -2.06
N PHE A 79 5.84 -5.24 -2.58
CA PHE A 79 5.35 -5.14 -3.97
C PHE A 79 4.37 -3.99 -4.12
N ILE A 80 3.52 -3.75 -3.14
CA ILE A 80 2.62 -2.59 -3.10
C ILE A 80 3.46 -1.30 -3.10
N ASN A 81 4.47 -1.21 -2.23
CA ASN A 81 5.32 -0.02 -2.15
C ASN A 81 6.21 0.15 -3.38
N SER A 82 6.62 -0.92 -4.07
CA SER A 82 7.34 -0.79 -5.34
C SER A 82 6.48 -0.08 -6.41
N VAL A 83 5.19 -0.40 -6.47
CA VAL A 83 4.22 0.27 -7.34
C VAL A 83 3.94 1.70 -6.85
N ALA A 84 3.83 1.91 -5.54
CA ALA A 84 3.67 3.25 -4.97
C ALA A 84 4.82 4.18 -5.34
N LEU A 85 6.07 3.71 -5.22
CA LEU A 85 7.28 4.44 -5.60
C LEU A 85 7.34 4.72 -7.10
N TYR A 86 6.84 3.81 -7.94
CA TYR A 86 6.75 4.01 -9.38
C TYR A 86 5.87 5.23 -9.75
N PHE A 87 4.80 5.49 -8.99
CA PHE A 87 3.90 6.61 -9.22
C PHE A 87 4.42 7.97 -8.71
N MET A 88 5.59 7.99 -8.08
CA MET A 88 6.24 9.20 -7.58
C MET A 88 7.27 9.75 -8.57
N PRO A 89 7.65 11.05 -8.48
CA PRO A 89 8.81 11.58 -9.18
C PRO A 89 10.08 10.78 -8.84
N LYS A 90 10.88 10.43 -9.84
CA LYS A 90 12.04 9.53 -9.70
C LYS A 90 13.00 9.93 -8.58
N ASP A 91 13.31 11.22 -8.46
CA ASP A 91 14.27 11.71 -7.45
C ASP A 91 13.68 11.63 -6.03
N ALA A 92 12.39 11.88 -5.89
CA ALA A 92 11.67 11.71 -4.63
C ALA A 92 11.62 10.21 -4.24
N ALA A 93 11.24 9.35 -5.17
CA ALA A 93 11.20 7.91 -4.96
C ALA A 93 12.55 7.35 -4.51
N ARG A 94 13.66 7.72 -5.18
CA ARG A 94 15.01 7.27 -4.80
C ARG A 94 15.39 7.65 -3.37
N LYS A 95 15.00 8.84 -2.92
CA LYS A 95 15.31 9.31 -1.56
C LYS A 95 14.60 8.51 -0.48
N VAL A 96 13.34 8.10 -0.72
CA VAL A 96 12.53 7.42 0.30
C VAL A 96 12.54 5.89 0.16
N ALA A 97 12.97 5.33 -0.97
CA ALA A 97 12.96 3.88 -1.22
C ALA A 97 13.69 3.07 -0.12
N PRO A 98 14.90 3.44 0.35
CA PRO A 98 15.58 2.65 1.36
C PRO A 98 14.78 2.56 2.67
N ILE A 99 14.25 3.68 3.16
CA ILE A 99 13.46 3.69 4.39
C ILE A 99 12.10 2.99 4.19
N THR A 100 11.52 3.10 3.01
CA THR A 100 10.27 2.42 2.67
C THR A 100 10.44 0.90 2.74
N TYR A 101 11.49 0.36 2.09
CA TYR A 101 11.75 -1.08 2.13
C TYR A 101 12.21 -1.57 3.50
N ALA A 102 12.96 -0.76 4.25
CA ALA A 102 13.30 -1.08 5.64
C ALA A 102 12.04 -1.18 6.52
N ALA A 103 11.09 -0.26 6.35
CA ALA A 103 9.80 -0.31 7.06
C ALA A 103 8.97 -1.54 6.65
N CYS A 104 8.94 -1.90 5.36
CA CYS A 104 8.29 -3.14 4.90
C CYS A 104 8.94 -4.37 5.52
N PHE A 105 10.28 -4.40 5.62
CA PHE A 105 11.01 -5.50 6.26
C PHE A 105 10.65 -5.63 7.75
N VAL A 106 10.65 -4.52 8.49
CA VAL A 106 10.24 -4.51 9.89
C VAL A 106 8.79 -4.98 10.05
N GLY A 107 7.89 -4.54 9.17
CA GLY A 107 6.48 -4.98 9.15
C GLY A 107 6.35 -6.48 8.88
N ALA A 108 7.11 -7.02 7.93
CA ALA A 108 7.13 -8.45 7.65
C ALA A 108 7.67 -9.25 8.84
N ILE A 109 8.78 -8.84 9.45
CA ILE A 109 9.33 -9.47 10.66
C ILE A 109 8.30 -9.43 11.80
N ALA A 110 7.59 -8.32 12.00
CA ALA A 110 6.55 -8.21 13.01
C ALA A 110 5.41 -9.22 12.78
N MET A 111 5.05 -9.51 11.53
CA MET A 111 4.11 -10.60 11.21
C MET A 111 4.73 -11.97 11.48
N LEU A 112 5.96 -12.22 11.05
CA LEU A 112 6.61 -13.53 11.23
C LEU A 112 6.81 -13.87 12.72
N VAL A 113 7.15 -12.90 13.56
CA VAL A 113 7.28 -13.09 15.01
C VAL A 113 5.97 -13.56 15.65
N GLN A 114 4.83 -13.23 15.06
CA GLN A 114 3.52 -13.68 15.56
C GLN A 114 3.28 -15.20 15.32
N LEU A 115 4.03 -15.84 14.43
CA LEU A 115 3.96 -17.30 14.24
C LEU A 115 4.67 -18.07 15.36
N TYR A 116 5.56 -17.43 16.12
CA TYR A 116 6.27 -18.11 17.18
C TYR A 116 5.44 -18.16 18.48
N PRO A 117 5.24 -19.36 19.07
CA PRO A 117 4.39 -19.53 20.25
C PRO A 117 5.09 -19.12 21.52
N PHE A 118 5.19 -17.82 21.81
CA PHE A 118 5.74 -17.35 23.07
C PHE A 118 4.77 -17.64 24.23
N ASN A 119 5.21 -18.39 25.24
CA ASN A 119 4.40 -18.75 26.40
C ASN A 119 3.79 -17.54 27.13
N TRP A 120 4.50 -16.40 27.16
CA TRP A 120 4.06 -15.17 27.83
C TRP A 120 3.03 -14.36 27.02
N ALA A 121 2.97 -14.57 25.70
CA ALA A 121 2.11 -13.77 24.83
C ALA A 121 0.70 -14.36 24.69
N GLY A 122 0.50 -15.65 25.03
CA GLY A 122 -0.75 -16.35 24.80
C GLY A 122 -1.09 -16.51 23.32
N HIS A 123 -2.36 -16.73 23.00
CA HIS A 123 -2.89 -16.90 21.67
C HIS A 123 -3.60 -15.63 21.16
N CYS A 124 -3.72 -15.50 19.85
CA CYS A 124 -4.54 -14.46 19.24
C CYS A 124 -6.02 -14.60 19.65
N GLN A 125 -6.76 -13.51 19.57
CA GLN A 125 -8.21 -13.54 19.88
C GLN A 125 -8.99 -13.96 18.63
N ILE A 126 -9.83 -14.98 18.78
CA ILE A 126 -10.76 -15.40 17.72
C ILE A 126 -11.64 -14.22 17.31
N GLY A 127 -11.87 -14.08 16.00
CA GLY A 127 -12.57 -12.93 15.41
C GLY A 127 -11.64 -11.78 14.98
N ARG A 128 -10.34 -11.95 15.11
CA ARG A 128 -9.32 -11.09 14.46
C ARG A 128 -8.91 -11.66 13.11
N PRO A 129 -8.48 -10.83 12.15
CA PRO A 129 -8.04 -11.32 10.84
C PRO A 129 -6.96 -12.38 10.97
N LEU A 130 -7.10 -13.46 10.21
CA LEU A 130 -6.19 -14.60 10.15
C LEU A 130 -6.04 -15.40 11.46
N CYS A 131 -6.69 -15.04 12.55
CA CYS A 131 -6.59 -15.77 13.81
C CYS A 131 -7.41 -17.07 13.77
N GLY A 132 -6.79 -18.19 14.12
CA GLY A 132 -7.39 -19.48 14.25
C GLY A 132 -6.69 -20.34 15.31
N GLU A 133 -7.33 -21.43 15.74
CA GLU A 133 -6.76 -22.34 16.74
C GLU A 133 -5.66 -23.21 16.13
N PHE A 134 -5.71 -23.48 14.83
CA PHE A 134 -4.75 -24.29 14.10
C PHE A 134 -4.49 -23.70 12.71
N LEU A 135 -3.41 -24.15 12.08
CA LEU A 135 -3.00 -23.71 10.75
C LEU A 135 -3.84 -24.44 9.69
N CYS A 136 -4.83 -23.76 9.12
CA CYS A 136 -5.77 -24.36 8.18
C CYS A 136 -6.38 -23.36 7.21
N THR A 137 -6.45 -23.76 5.94
CA THR A 137 -7.29 -23.09 4.94
C THR A 137 -8.65 -23.78 4.90
N VAL A 138 -9.69 -23.00 5.14
CA VAL A 138 -11.07 -23.49 5.25
C VAL A 138 -11.99 -22.79 4.25
N HIS A 139 -13.19 -23.33 4.07
CA HIS A 139 -14.25 -22.66 3.32
C HIS A 139 -14.62 -21.32 3.97
N GLY A 140 -14.62 -20.24 3.16
CA GLY A 140 -15.19 -18.96 3.52
C GLY A 140 -16.63 -18.81 3.03
N GLU A 141 -17.22 -17.63 3.20
CA GLU A 141 -18.56 -17.31 2.69
C GLU A 141 -18.54 -17.19 1.17
N TRP A 142 -17.55 -16.53 0.62
CA TRP A 142 -17.42 -16.21 -0.80
C TRP A 142 -16.19 -16.87 -1.43
N HIS A 143 -15.06 -16.86 -0.76
CA HIS A 143 -13.77 -17.41 -1.17
C HIS A 143 -13.26 -18.38 -0.08
N LEU A 144 -11.95 -18.68 -0.05
CA LEU A 144 -11.33 -19.41 1.05
C LEU A 144 -10.93 -18.45 2.19
N ALA A 145 -10.85 -19.00 3.40
CA ALA A 145 -10.43 -18.29 4.60
C ALA A 145 -9.21 -18.96 5.22
N TRP A 146 -8.32 -18.17 5.80
CA TRP A 146 -7.12 -18.67 6.48
C TRP A 146 -7.26 -18.57 7.98
N LEU A 147 -6.96 -19.66 8.65
CA LEU A 147 -6.84 -19.77 10.10
C LEU A 147 -5.37 -20.00 10.43
N VAL A 148 -4.78 -19.12 11.23
CA VAL A 148 -3.35 -19.16 11.59
C VAL A 148 -3.24 -19.02 13.12
N PRO A 149 -2.59 -19.99 13.82
CA PRO A 149 -2.42 -19.96 15.27
C PRO A 149 -1.32 -18.95 15.64
N THR A 150 -1.63 -17.65 15.53
CA THR A 150 -0.69 -16.61 15.90
C THR A 150 -0.67 -16.38 17.40
N ASN A 151 0.45 -15.84 17.92
CA ASN A 151 0.54 -15.44 19.31
C ASN A 151 -0.25 -14.16 19.61
N GLY A 152 -0.45 -13.87 20.90
CA GLY A 152 -1.27 -12.75 21.36
C GLY A 152 -0.56 -11.39 21.39
N ILE A 153 0.67 -11.25 20.88
CA ILE A 153 1.40 -9.96 20.90
C ILE A 153 0.57 -8.85 20.23
N GLY A 154 -0.16 -9.17 19.17
CA GLY A 154 -1.03 -8.23 18.49
C GLY A 154 -2.30 -7.84 19.26
N ASN A 155 -2.67 -8.58 20.30
CA ASN A 155 -3.91 -8.36 21.04
C ASN A 155 -3.94 -7.02 21.76
N SER A 156 -2.84 -6.61 22.37
CA SER A 156 -2.72 -5.36 23.12
C SER A 156 -2.59 -4.11 22.25
N MET A 157 -2.18 -4.27 21.00
CA MET A 157 -1.96 -3.15 20.08
C MET A 157 -3.21 -2.68 19.36
N ALA A 158 -4.30 -3.41 19.43
CA ALA A 158 -5.42 -3.26 18.51
C ALA A 158 -6.81 -3.18 19.17
N ASP A 159 -6.93 -2.73 20.40
CA ASP A 159 -8.24 -2.50 21.05
C ASP A 159 -9.00 -1.30 20.44
N ASN A 160 -8.43 -0.61 19.46
CA ASN A 160 -9.09 0.44 18.72
C ASN A 160 -9.76 -0.13 17.45
N ALA A 161 -11.08 -0.11 17.44
CA ALA A 161 -11.94 -0.56 16.33
C ALA A 161 -11.63 0.08 14.95
N TRP A 162 -10.89 1.19 14.92
CA TRP A 162 -10.54 1.96 13.72
C TRP A 162 -9.21 1.55 13.07
N LEU A 163 -8.27 0.98 13.81
CA LEU A 163 -6.91 0.68 13.31
C LEU A 163 -6.70 -0.80 12.96
N GLY A 164 -7.75 -1.59 12.97
CA GLY A 164 -7.69 -2.97 12.56
C GLY A 164 -7.49 -3.92 13.74
N ARG A 165 -8.32 -4.92 13.77
CA ARG A 165 -8.29 -6.01 14.73
C ARG A 165 -7.19 -6.99 14.35
N GLY A 166 -5.98 -6.80 14.80
CA GLY A 166 -4.83 -7.66 14.48
C GLY A 166 -3.89 -7.08 13.39
N PHE A 167 -2.72 -7.61 13.22
CA PHE A 167 -1.70 -7.28 12.20
C PHE A 167 -1.55 -5.80 11.83
N LEU A 168 -1.49 -4.91 12.81
CA LEU A 168 -1.34 -3.47 12.59
C LEU A 168 -0.13 -3.16 11.68
N SER A 169 0.93 -3.97 11.71
CA SER A 169 2.11 -3.84 10.85
C SER A 169 1.76 -3.91 9.36
N TYR A 170 0.79 -4.75 8.97
CA TYR A 170 0.38 -4.87 7.57
C TYR A 170 -0.32 -3.60 7.05
N PRO A 171 -1.44 -3.09 7.63
CA PRO A 171 -2.07 -1.87 7.14
C PRO A 171 -1.16 -0.65 7.23
N LEU A 172 -0.27 -0.57 8.24
CA LEU A 172 0.70 0.51 8.34
C LEU A 172 1.69 0.49 7.16
N THR A 173 2.20 -0.67 6.77
CA THR A 173 3.19 -0.77 5.69
C THR A 173 2.56 -0.82 4.31
N ALA A 174 1.36 -1.41 4.15
CA ALA A 174 0.70 -1.53 2.86
C ALA A 174 -0.07 -0.26 2.43
N PHE A 175 -0.59 0.52 3.38
CA PHE A 175 -1.45 1.68 3.09
C PHE A 175 -0.96 2.99 3.70
N LEU A 176 -0.65 3.03 5.00
CA LEU A 176 -0.24 4.29 5.61
C LEU A 176 1.14 4.75 5.08
N LEU A 177 2.10 3.84 5.02
CA LEU A 177 3.46 4.16 4.55
C LEU A 177 3.47 4.76 3.14
N PRO A 178 2.87 4.15 2.09
CA PRO A 178 2.88 4.74 0.76
C PRO A 178 2.12 6.07 0.69
N ALA A 179 1.11 6.30 1.51
CA ALA A 179 0.47 7.61 1.62
C ALA A 179 1.42 8.66 2.23
N LEU A 180 2.11 8.32 3.32
CA LEU A 180 3.06 9.21 4.02
C LEU A 180 4.25 9.61 3.15
N ILE A 181 4.80 8.67 2.36
CA ILE A 181 5.90 8.99 1.43
C ILE A 181 5.45 9.85 0.26
N GLY A 182 4.13 9.98 0.03
CA GLY A 182 3.55 10.90 -0.95
C GLY A 182 2.80 10.24 -2.11
N SER A 183 2.70 8.90 -2.18
CA SER A 183 1.95 8.19 -3.24
C SER A 183 0.46 8.04 -2.89
N TRP A 184 -0.18 9.10 -2.43
CA TRP A 184 -1.53 9.07 -1.87
C TRP A 184 -2.62 8.64 -2.87
N ARG A 185 -2.47 9.00 -4.17
CA ARG A 185 -3.46 8.63 -5.21
C ARG A 185 -3.52 7.13 -5.43
N PHE A 186 -2.36 6.51 -5.57
CA PHE A 186 -2.26 5.05 -5.69
C PHE A 186 -2.75 4.37 -4.40
N THR A 187 -2.38 4.90 -3.24
CA THR A 187 -2.82 4.35 -1.96
C THR A 187 -4.34 4.38 -1.81
N LEU A 188 -4.97 5.52 -2.10
CA LEU A 188 -6.43 5.65 -2.05
C LEU A 188 -7.11 4.67 -3.02
N PHE A 189 -6.62 4.61 -4.26
CA PHE A 189 -7.14 3.68 -5.26
C PHE A 189 -7.00 2.22 -4.80
N SER A 190 -5.81 1.82 -4.34
CA SER A 190 -5.53 0.47 -3.88
C SER A 190 -6.36 0.07 -2.65
N TYR A 191 -6.54 1.00 -1.70
CA TYR A 191 -7.35 0.76 -0.51
C TYR A 191 -8.84 0.60 -0.85
N VAL A 192 -9.39 1.50 -1.66
CA VAL A 192 -10.82 1.46 -2.02
C VAL A 192 -11.13 0.26 -2.89
N ALA A 193 -10.35 0.01 -3.93
CA ALA A 193 -10.60 -1.08 -4.87
C ALA A 193 -10.15 -2.46 -4.35
N GLY A 194 -9.42 -2.52 -3.25
CA GLY A 194 -8.96 -3.75 -2.62
C GLY A 194 -9.66 -4.03 -1.29
N PRO A 195 -9.06 -3.67 -0.13
CA PRO A 195 -9.60 -4.04 1.19
C PRO A 195 -11.02 -3.57 1.46
N PHE A 196 -11.37 -2.35 1.01
CA PHE A 196 -12.74 -1.84 1.19
C PHE A 196 -13.76 -2.68 0.41
N VAL A 197 -13.46 -3.02 -0.85
CA VAL A 197 -14.34 -3.92 -1.63
C VAL A 197 -14.36 -5.32 -1.02
N ALA A 198 -13.23 -5.85 -0.53
CA ALA A 198 -13.21 -7.14 0.16
C ALA A 198 -14.13 -7.14 1.40
N ALA A 199 -14.10 -6.07 2.19
CA ALA A 199 -14.97 -5.91 3.36
C ALA A 199 -16.47 -5.79 3.01
N LEU A 200 -16.81 -5.34 1.80
CA LEU A 200 -18.19 -5.32 1.29
C LEU A 200 -18.61 -6.67 0.69
N THR A 201 -17.66 -7.52 0.31
CA THR A 201 -17.93 -8.80 -0.35
C THR A 201 -18.25 -9.91 0.64
N THR A 202 -17.57 -9.92 1.80
CA THR A 202 -17.72 -10.97 2.81
C THR A 202 -17.67 -10.40 4.23
N ASN A 203 -18.47 -10.99 5.14
CA ASN A 203 -18.41 -10.68 6.57
C ASN A 203 -17.34 -11.48 7.30
N ASN A 204 -16.76 -12.50 6.66
CA ASN A 204 -15.69 -13.31 7.22
C ASN A 204 -14.34 -12.59 7.12
N ILE A 205 -13.88 -12.04 8.23
CA ILE A 205 -12.63 -11.27 8.30
C ILE A 205 -11.38 -12.09 7.90
N ASN A 206 -11.41 -13.41 8.06
CA ASN A 206 -10.31 -14.31 7.69
C ASN A 206 -10.27 -14.57 6.17
N GLU A 207 -11.30 -14.15 5.45
CA GLU A 207 -11.43 -14.26 4.01
C GLU A 207 -10.95 -12.97 3.28
N TRP A 208 -10.96 -11.82 3.96
CA TRP A 208 -10.60 -10.53 3.37
C TRP A 208 -9.25 -10.53 2.62
N PRO A 209 -8.18 -11.13 3.14
CA PRO A 209 -6.90 -11.13 2.43
C PRO A 209 -6.94 -11.93 1.13
N ALA A 210 -7.69 -13.05 1.09
CA ALA A 210 -7.86 -13.86 -0.11
C ALA A 210 -8.63 -13.09 -1.20
N VAL A 211 -9.76 -12.50 -0.83
CA VAL A 211 -10.59 -11.68 -1.71
C VAL A 211 -9.80 -10.48 -2.25
N TRP A 212 -8.99 -9.83 -1.41
CA TRP A 212 -8.17 -8.73 -1.88
C TRP A 212 -7.09 -9.17 -2.87
N CYS A 213 -6.39 -10.28 -2.63
CA CYS A 213 -5.39 -10.80 -3.56
C CYS A 213 -6.01 -11.08 -4.94
N LEU A 214 -7.21 -11.62 -4.96
CA LEU A 214 -8.00 -11.84 -6.15
C LEU A 214 -8.20 -10.55 -6.96
N PHE A 215 -8.72 -9.49 -6.32
CA PHE A 215 -8.94 -8.21 -7.00
C PHE A 215 -7.64 -7.55 -7.45
N SER A 216 -6.54 -7.76 -6.73
CA SER A 216 -5.25 -7.12 -7.02
C SER A 216 -4.71 -7.45 -8.40
N ILE A 217 -4.95 -8.65 -8.95
CA ILE A 217 -4.58 -9.00 -10.33
C ILE A 217 -5.31 -8.09 -11.32
N GLY A 218 -6.63 -7.97 -11.18
CA GLY A 218 -7.44 -7.09 -12.03
C GLY A 218 -7.02 -5.62 -11.92
N LEU A 219 -6.71 -5.15 -10.71
CA LEU A 219 -6.26 -3.78 -10.46
C LEU A 219 -4.92 -3.49 -11.14
N VAL A 220 -3.94 -4.38 -11.04
CA VAL A 220 -2.63 -4.20 -11.68
C VAL A 220 -2.76 -4.28 -13.21
N LEU A 221 -3.58 -5.18 -13.72
CA LEU A 221 -3.87 -5.24 -15.17
C LEU A 221 -4.58 -3.96 -15.65
N ALA A 222 -5.52 -3.41 -14.90
CA ALA A 222 -6.17 -2.14 -15.22
C ALA A 222 -5.14 -0.99 -15.25
N ILE A 223 -4.23 -0.92 -14.29
CA ILE A 223 -3.13 0.06 -14.28
C ILE A 223 -2.25 -0.09 -15.53
N ILE A 224 -1.91 -1.31 -15.93
CA ILE A 224 -1.04 -1.57 -17.09
C ILE A 224 -1.74 -1.23 -18.41
N LYS A 225 -3.04 -1.51 -18.53
CA LYS A 225 -3.77 -1.51 -19.82
C LYS A 225 -4.65 -0.29 -20.05
N THR A 226 -4.90 0.55 -19.05
CA THR A 226 -5.83 1.67 -19.17
C THR A 226 -5.18 3.03 -18.87
N PRO A 227 -5.83 4.16 -19.24
CA PRO A 227 -5.40 5.51 -18.89
C PRO A 227 -5.35 5.79 -17.37
N LEU A 228 -5.94 4.94 -16.53
CA LEU A 228 -5.91 5.04 -15.06
C LEU A 228 -4.50 5.30 -14.53
N ARG A 229 -3.51 4.65 -15.13
CA ARG A 229 -2.10 4.82 -14.82
C ARG A 229 -1.66 6.30 -14.77
N HIS A 230 -2.11 7.12 -15.70
CA HIS A 230 -1.74 8.55 -15.75
C HIS A 230 -2.33 9.33 -14.57
N HIS A 231 -3.50 8.96 -14.11
CA HIS A 231 -4.18 9.61 -12.98
C HIS A 231 -3.58 9.24 -11.61
N LEU A 232 -2.89 8.12 -11.53
CA LEU A 232 -2.26 7.66 -10.29
C LEU A 232 -0.90 8.32 -10.02
N HIS A 233 -0.25 8.88 -11.03
CA HIS A 233 0.98 9.64 -10.83
C HIS A 233 0.73 10.88 -9.96
N VAL A 234 1.64 11.13 -9.04
CA VAL A 234 1.64 12.32 -8.18
C VAL A 234 2.71 13.30 -8.64
N GLY A 235 2.50 14.59 -8.39
CA GLY A 235 3.54 15.60 -8.48
C GLY A 235 4.51 15.53 -7.32
N ASP A 236 5.08 16.67 -6.92
CA ASP A 236 5.97 16.72 -5.76
C ASP A 236 5.24 16.23 -4.49
N PRO A 237 5.81 15.29 -3.75
CA PRO A 237 5.30 14.89 -2.45
C PRO A 237 5.23 16.07 -1.48
N TRP A 238 4.31 15.99 -0.51
CA TRP A 238 4.09 17.05 0.46
C TRP A 238 5.38 17.53 1.17
N TRP A 239 6.27 16.61 1.51
CA TRP A 239 7.54 16.92 2.18
C TRP A 239 8.53 17.64 1.28
N VAL A 240 8.50 17.39 -0.04
CA VAL A 240 9.28 18.15 -1.05
C VAL A 240 8.71 19.57 -1.16
N MET A 241 7.38 19.70 -1.21
CA MET A 241 6.73 21.02 -1.25
C MET A 241 7.03 21.86 -0.01
N VAL A 242 6.99 21.24 1.19
CA VAL A 242 7.38 21.90 2.44
C VAL A 242 8.86 22.34 2.40
N GLY A 243 9.74 21.50 1.87
CA GLY A 243 11.16 21.85 1.69
C GLY A 243 11.35 23.06 0.77
N LYS A 244 10.69 23.07 -0.38
CA LYS A 244 10.71 24.21 -1.34
C LYS A 244 10.15 25.49 -0.70
N TRP A 245 9.04 25.39 0.00
CA TRP A 245 8.44 26.53 0.70
C TRP A 245 9.37 27.11 1.79
N ARG A 246 10.02 26.26 2.61
CA ARG A 246 11.02 26.70 3.60
C ARG A 246 12.21 27.40 2.95
N ALA A 247 12.71 26.87 1.83
CA ALA A 247 13.80 27.49 1.07
C ALA A 247 13.40 28.85 0.50
N ALA A 248 12.20 28.95 -0.08
CA ALA A 248 11.68 30.23 -0.59
C ALA A 248 11.54 31.29 0.50
N ARG A 249 11.06 30.91 1.70
CA ARG A 249 10.98 31.83 2.85
C ARG A 249 12.35 32.32 3.31
N LYS A 250 13.36 31.44 3.35
CA LYS A 250 14.74 31.86 3.69
C LYS A 250 15.30 32.85 2.68
N LEU A 251 15.06 32.62 1.39
CA LEU A 251 15.49 33.54 0.33
C LEU A 251 14.77 34.90 0.40
N ALA A 252 13.47 34.89 0.70
CA ALA A 252 12.70 36.13 0.89
C ALA A 252 13.18 36.92 2.11
N ALA A 253 13.52 36.26 3.21
CA ALA A 253 14.07 36.89 4.40
C ALA A 253 15.50 37.42 4.21
N ALA A 254 16.28 36.85 3.29
CA ALA A 254 17.65 37.27 2.97
C ALA A 254 17.70 38.37 1.93
N ARG A 255 16.58 38.78 1.31
CA ARG A 255 16.54 39.93 0.39
C ARG A 255 16.78 41.23 1.21
N PRO A 256 17.80 42.06 0.83
CA PRO A 256 17.95 43.35 1.47
C PRO A 256 16.70 44.19 1.26
N ALA A 257 16.32 44.94 2.29
CA ALA A 257 15.21 45.88 2.18
C ALA A 257 15.47 46.78 0.96
N VAL A 258 14.50 46.83 0.04
CA VAL A 258 14.57 47.78 -1.06
C VAL A 258 14.56 49.15 -0.42
N PRO A 259 15.59 50.05 -0.65
CA PRO A 259 15.53 51.38 -0.10
C PRO A 259 14.23 52.05 -0.53
N GLU A 260 13.55 52.69 0.41
CA GLU A 260 12.37 53.49 0.09
C GLU A 260 12.71 54.44 -1.05
N PRO A 261 11.85 54.57 -2.08
CA PRO A 261 12.07 55.55 -3.11
C PRO A 261 12.15 56.92 -2.46
N ILE A 262 13.30 57.63 -2.66
CA ILE A 262 13.46 59.00 -2.21
C ILE A 262 12.34 59.79 -2.87
N VAL A 263 11.28 60.09 -2.10
CA VAL A 263 10.23 60.98 -2.54
C VAL A 263 10.88 62.33 -2.73
N ALA A 264 11.12 62.73 -3.99
CA ALA A 264 11.63 64.06 -4.30
C ALA A 264 10.70 65.10 -3.64
N ALA A 265 11.28 65.93 -2.76
CA ALA A 265 10.53 66.96 -2.13
C ALA A 265 9.76 67.77 -3.18
N ALA A 266 8.49 67.97 -2.97
CA ALA A 266 7.65 68.80 -3.83
C ALA A 266 8.33 70.17 -3.96
N PRO A 267 8.40 70.78 -5.17
CA PRO A 267 8.96 72.12 -5.32
C PRO A 267 8.17 73.12 -4.46
N GLU A 268 8.89 73.91 -3.70
CA GLU A 268 8.29 74.98 -2.91
C GLU A 268 7.42 75.91 -3.82
N PRO A 269 6.24 76.29 -3.34
CA PRO A 269 5.39 77.20 -4.10
C PRO A 269 6.13 78.55 -4.33
N VAL A 270 6.30 78.89 -5.62
CA VAL A 270 6.86 80.17 -6.02
C VAL A 270 5.94 81.27 -5.47
N ALA A 271 6.49 82.14 -4.60
CA ALA A 271 5.75 83.30 -4.07
C ALA A 271 5.33 84.21 -5.24
N GLU A 272 4.06 84.44 -5.42
CA GLU A 272 3.50 85.42 -6.35
C GLU A 272 4.02 86.81 -5.94
N ALA A 273 4.61 87.49 -6.91
CA ALA A 273 5.06 88.89 -6.76
C ALA A 273 3.78 89.81 -6.60
N PRO A 274 3.80 90.81 -5.71
CA PRO A 274 2.68 91.73 -5.59
C PRO A 274 2.45 92.57 -6.85
N PRO A 275 1.25 92.95 -7.19
CA PRO A 275 0.95 93.82 -8.35
C PRO A 275 1.55 95.20 -8.17
N ALA A 276 2.14 95.72 -9.25
CA ALA A 276 2.65 97.04 -9.31
C ALA A 276 1.47 98.08 -9.44
N GLU A 277 1.49 99.14 -8.61
CA GLU A 277 0.60 100.28 -8.72
C GLU A 277 0.93 101.16 -9.95
#